data_a1057484d1b7736f21642a1e66b0146d
#
_entry.id   a1057484d1b7736f21642a1e66b0146d
#
_cell.length_a   1.000
_cell.length_b   1.000
_cell.length_c   1.000
_cell.angle_alpha   90.00
_cell.angle_beta   90.00
_cell.angle_gamma   90.00
#
_symmetry.space_group_name_H-M   'P 1'
#
loop_
_entity.id
_entity.type
_entity.pdbx_description
1 polymer ?
#
loop_
_entity_poly.entity_id
_entity_poly.type
_entity_poly.pdbx_seq_one_letter_code
_entity_poly.pdbx_strand_id
1 'polypeptide(L)'
;MTDAGKSLEKGLISVVMSNYNTPSNYLRMAIESVLNQTYTNFEFIIIDDGSTDDSLEVIRSYDDPRIVILCNEKNIGLTRSLNKGFELCRGEYIARMDADDICHPERFEKQLSFMREHPDVIVCGSWAKDINEESKYTGIERHFTIPEREAYRVYLLFGNRPYIMHPSAFFNHSLLLKYHIKYNENYRYAQDYRMWVDCSQKAECAIVPEYLLKYRVHQKAITQEKRHIQNECAYRIIQEQLEALHLSLSDELMPLHSYFLTSSEKPYDVRLIKWMRKIISANRKHHVLSQKLLKQLLNNRLCGICYSRLSKSSSIVDFFVVLSTVPIHCIWIMIKEFTCNRFRKIFCRGKNEASSDTIR
;
A
#
# COMPACT_ATOMS: atom_id res chain seq x y z
N MET A 1 24.18 -7.25 18.64
CA MET A 1 25.30 -7.37 17.70
C MET A 1 25.04 -6.38 16.58
N THR A 2 25.91 -5.42 16.39
CA THR A 2 25.74 -4.32 15.41
C THR A 2 26.03 -4.83 14.00
N ASP A 3 25.06 -4.71 13.07
CA ASP A 3 25.12 -5.11 11.65
C ASP A 3 26.19 -4.37 10.78
N ALA A 4 27.18 -3.78 11.39
CA ALA A 4 28.16 -2.90 10.75
C ALA A 4 29.25 -3.64 9.91
N GLY A 5 29.00 -4.89 9.47
CA GLY A 5 30.01 -5.68 8.76
C GLY A 5 29.50 -6.63 7.68
N LYS A 6 28.21 -6.66 7.38
CA LYS A 6 27.66 -7.55 6.35
C LYS A 6 27.97 -7.02 4.96
N SER A 7 28.95 -7.62 4.26
CA SER A 7 29.21 -7.30 2.86
C SER A 7 28.09 -7.84 1.98
N LEU A 8 27.34 -6.96 1.34
CA LEU A 8 26.27 -7.35 0.41
C LEU A 8 26.87 -7.73 -0.95
N GLU A 9 26.37 -8.80 -1.55
CA GLU A 9 26.78 -9.25 -2.88
C GLU A 9 26.11 -8.37 -3.95
N LYS A 10 26.93 -7.61 -4.68
CA LYS A 10 26.45 -6.68 -5.70
C LYS A 10 25.70 -7.40 -6.83
N GLY A 11 24.53 -6.89 -7.16
CA GLY A 11 23.66 -7.45 -8.19
C GLY A 11 22.93 -8.72 -7.76
N LEU A 12 23.22 -9.33 -6.61
CA LEU A 12 22.44 -10.46 -6.10
C LEU A 12 21.10 -9.98 -5.56
N ILE A 13 20.04 -10.72 -5.87
CA ILE A 13 18.70 -10.53 -5.29
C ILE A 13 18.45 -11.67 -4.29
N SER A 14 18.14 -11.34 -3.04
CA SER A 14 17.63 -12.32 -2.08
C SER A 14 16.10 -12.33 -2.15
N VAL A 15 15.53 -13.42 -2.65
CA VAL A 15 14.07 -13.61 -2.66
C VAL A 15 13.66 -14.21 -1.34
N VAL A 16 12.68 -13.61 -0.65
CA VAL A 16 12.20 -14.09 0.65
C VAL A 16 10.72 -14.44 0.57
N MET A 17 10.38 -15.69 0.81
CA MET A 17 9.03 -16.24 0.82
C MET A 17 8.80 -17.00 2.11
N SER A 18 7.76 -16.64 2.87
CA SER A 18 7.31 -17.41 4.03
C SER A 18 6.09 -18.22 3.66
N ASN A 19 6.10 -19.49 4.02
CA ASN A 19 5.02 -20.45 3.81
C ASN A 19 4.45 -20.93 5.15
N TYR A 20 3.14 -21.11 5.20
CA TYR A 20 2.45 -21.84 6.26
C TYR A 20 1.16 -22.46 5.74
N ASN A 21 1.13 -23.79 5.61
CA ASN A 21 -0.04 -24.55 5.15
C ASN A 21 -0.65 -23.98 3.84
N THR A 22 0.20 -23.64 2.88
CA THR A 22 -0.25 -23.19 1.54
C THR A 22 -0.60 -24.41 0.70
N PRO A 23 -1.76 -24.44 0.01
CA PRO A 23 -2.11 -25.53 -0.88
C PRO A 23 -0.98 -25.85 -1.87
N SER A 24 -0.61 -27.14 -1.99
CA SER A 24 0.58 -27.60 -2.74
C SER A 24 0.63 -27.11 -4.17
N ASN A 25 -0.52 -26.98 -4.84
CA ASN A 25 -0.62 -26.45 -6.21
C ASN A 25 -0.26 -24.96 -6.26
N TYR A 26 -0.65 -24.13 -5.28
CA TYR A 26 -0.29 -22.71 -5.24
C TYR A 26 1.18 -22.53 -4.90
N LEU A 27 1.67 -23.27 -3.91
CA LEU A 27 3.06 -23.25 -3.49
C LEU A 27 4.01 -23.60 -4.65
N ARG A 28 3.68 -24.67 -5.43
CA ARG A 28 4.45 -25.02 -6.64
C ARG A 28 4.45 -23.89 -7.67
N MET A 29 3.30 -23.31 -7.97
CA MET A 29 3.22 -22.19 -8.92
C MET A 29 4.05 -20.99 -8.45
N ALA A 30 4.03 -20.67 -7.16
CA ALA A 30 4.82 -19.59 -6.57
C ALA A 30 6.32 -19.87 -6.71
N ILE A 31 6.80 -21.06 -6.29
CA ILE A 31 8.21 -21.45 -6.39
C ILE A 31 8.67 -21.43 -7.84
N GLU A 32 7.94 -22.07 -8.76
CA GLU A 32 8.27 -22.13 -10.18
C GLU A 32 8.30 -20.74 -10.81
N SER A 33 7.41 -19.82 -10.43
CA SER A 33 7.41 -18.45 -10.94
C SER A 33 8.65 -17.65 -10.53
N VAL A 34 9.24 -17.97 -9.39
CA VAL A 34 10.51 -17.40 -8.92
C VAL A 34 11.70 -18.05 -9.64
N LEU A 35 11.72 -19.38 -9.73
CA LEU A 35 12.83 -20.11 -10.39
C LEU A 35 12.96 -19.79 -11.88
N ASN A 36 11.85 -19.46 -12.55
CA ASN A 36 11.77 -19.14 -13.98
C ASN A 36 11.90 -17.62 -14.29
N GLN A 37 12.46 -16.82 -13.38
CA GLN A 37 12.74 -15.41 -13.65
C GLN A 37 13.82 -15.23 -14.71
N THR A 38 13.67 -14.20 -15.58
CA THR A 38 14.66 -13.85 -16.61
C THR A 38 15.99 -13.43 -16.00
N TYR A 39 15.96 -12.74 -14.87
CA TYR A 39 17.15 -12.43 -14.08
C TYR A 39 17.52 -13.60 -13.18
N THR A 40 18.67 -14.22 -13.43
CA THR A 40 19.07 -15.50 -12.80
C THR A 40 19.98 -15.36 -11.58
N ASN A 41 20.59 -14.18 -11.33
CA ASN A 41 21.48 -13.96 -10.19
C ASN A 41 20.68 -13.65 -8.92
N PHE A 42 20.09 -14.68 -8.33
CA PHE A 42 19.36 -14.58 -7.07
C PHE A 42 19.56 -15.81 -6.18
N GLU A 43 19.39 -15.64 -4.88
CA GLU A 43 19.13 -16.71 -3.92
C GLU A 43 17.65 -16.71 -3.52
N PHE A 44 17.10 -17.87 -3.19
CA PHE A 44 15.69 -18.01 -2.85
C PHE A 44 15.52 -18.61 -1.46
N ILE A 45 15.28 -17.76 -0.48
CA ILE A 45 15.10 -18.13 0.93
C ILE A 45 13.61 -18.43 1.16
N ILE A 46 13.29 -19.69 1.35
CA ILE A 46 11.95 -20.17 1.65
C ILE A 46 11.88 -20.54 3.12
N ILE A 47 10.99 -19.86 3.86
CA ILE A 47 10.78 -20.10 5.28
C ILE A 47 9.50 -20.93 5.43
N ASP A 48 9.61 -22.19 5.85
CA ASP A 48 8.48 -22.95 6.31
C ASP A 48 8.19 -22.62 7.78
N ASP A 49 7.07 -21.94 8.03
CA ASP A 49 6.69 -21.45 9.36
C ASP A 49 5.99 -22.54 10.21
N GLY A 50 6.56 -23.75 10.22
CA GLY A 50 6.04 -24.88 10.98
C GLY A 50 4.75 -25.43 10.39
N SER A 51 4.70 -25.63 9.07
CA SER A 51 3.56 -26.24 8.38
C SER A 51 3.27 -27.65 8.91
N THR A 52 1.98 -28.00 8.90
CA THR A 52 1.47 -29.30 9.35
C THR A 52 0.87 -30.14 8.21
N ASP A 53 0.91 -29.60 7.00
CA ASP A 53 0.51 -30.25 5.75
C ASP A 53 1.74 -30.72 4.95
N ASP A 54 1.57 -31.02 3.66
CA ASP A 54 2.64 -31.46 2.76
C ASP A 54 3.54 -30.33 2.23
N SER A 55 3.36 -29.09 2.70
CA SER A 55 4.11 -27.90 2.21
C SER A 55 5.62 -28.10 2.27
N LEU A 56 6.16 -28.62 3.39
CA LEU A 56 7.60 -28.81 3.54
C LEU A 56 8.13 -29.88 2.58
N GLU A 57 7.37 -30.93 2.30
CA GLU A 57 7.72 -31.95 1.31
C GLU A 57 7.75 -31.34 -0.10
N VAL A 58 6.79 -30.51 -0.42
CA VAL A 58 6.76 -29.77 -1.67
C VAL A 58 8.00 -28.91 -1.83
N ILE A 59 8.36 -28.10 -0.83
CA ILE A 59 9.54 -27.22 -0.87
C ILE A 59 10.83 -28.07 -1.08
N ARG A 60 10.98 -29.18 -0.36
CA ARG A 60 12.14 -30.09 -0.44
C ARG A 60 12.22 -30.89 -1.73
N SER A 61 11.13 -30.95 -2.51
CA SER A 61 11.12 -31.65 -3.80
C SER A 61 11.88 -30.93 -4.93
N TYR A 62 12.26 -29.67 -4.71
CA TYR A 62 13.03 -28.88 -5.67
C TYR A 62 14.53 -29.04 -5.43
N ASP A 63 15.26 -29.49 -6.44
CA ASP A 63 16.73 -29.62 -6.46
C ASP A 63 17.31 -28.42 -7.25
N ASP A 64 17.23 -27.21 -6.67
CA ASP A 64 17.81 -26.00 -7.24
C ASP A 64 18.78 -25.36 -6.25
N PRO A 65 20.07 -25.15 -6.63
CA PRO A 65 21.12 -24.66 -5.71
C PRO A 65 20.87 -23.23 -5.20
N ARG A 66 19.94 -22.50 -5.81
CA ARG A 66 19.57 -21.15 -5.36
C ARG A 66 18.62 -21.18 -4.15
N ILE A 67 17.98 -22.31 -3.87
CA ILE A 67 17.03 -22.46 -2.78
C ILE A 67 17.75 -22.65 -1.44
N VAL A 68 17.39 -21.84 -0.48
CA VAL A 68 17.79 -21.96 0.94
C VAL A 68 16.52 -22.17 1.76
N ILE A 69 16.41 -23.32 2.44
CA ILE A 69 15.22 -23.66 3.24
C ILE A 69 15.49 -23.37 4.71
N LEU A 70 14.61 -22.60 5.34
CA LEU A 70 14.57 -22.37 6.78
C LEU A 70 13.28 -22.95 7.35
N CYS A 71 13.37 -23.87 8.31
CA CYS A 71 12.20 -24.43 8.96
C CYS A 71 12.08 -23.90 10.40
N ASN A 72 10.92 -23.36 10.74
CA ASN A 72 10.58 -23.06 12.12
C ASN A 72 9.98 -24.32 12.79
N GLU A 73 10.30 -24.58 14.05
CA GLU A 73 9.76 -25.71 14.81
C GLU A 73 8.23 -25.65 14.98
N LYS A 74 7.68 -24.45 14.94
CA LYS A 74 6.24 -24.15 15.04
C LYS A 74 5.91 -22.84 14.35
N ASN A 75 4.64 -22.60 14.08
CA ASN A 75 4.18 -21.32 13.54
C ASN A 75 4.49 -20.16 14.51
N ILE A 76 5.39 -19.27 14.09
CA ILE A 76 5.77 -18.05 14.81
C ILE A 76 5.16 -16.78 14.18
N GLY A 77 4.51 -16.93 13.04
CA GLY A 77 3.80 -15.89 12.28
C GLY A 77 4.66 -15.19 11.22
N LEU A 78 3.98 -14.73 10.18
CA LEU A 78 4.58 -14.15 8.97
C LEU A 78 5.67 -13.10 9.28
N THR A 79 5.40 -12.16 10.19
CA THR A 79 6.32 -11.05 10.52
C THR A 79 7.66 -11.55 11.02
N ARG A 80 7.65 -12.51 11.94
CA ARG A 80 8.88 -13.09 12.51
C ARG A 80 9.62 -13.96 11.50
N SER A 81 8.89 -14.72 10.71
CA SER A 81 9.46 -15.57 9.66
C SER A 81 10.13 -14.71 8.58
N LEU A 82 9.51 -13.60 8.15
CA LEU A 82 10.15 -12.64 7.24
C LEU A 82 11.41 -12.02 7.82
N ASN A 83 11.42 -11.62 9.09
CA ASN A 83 12.62 -11.08 9.73
C ASN A 83 13.77 -12.11 9.73
N LYS A 84 13.50 -13.37 10.07
CA LYS A 84 14.50 -14.45 9.98
C LYS A 84 15.04 -14.62 8.54
N GLY A 85 14.16 -14.53 7.54
CA GLY A 85 14.57 -14.57 6.14
C GLY A 85 15.46 -13.38 5.77
N PHE A 86 15.11 -12.17 6.22
CA PHE A 86 15.90 -10.94 5.97
C PHE A 86 17.29 -11.01 6.61
N GLU A 87 17.44 -11.64 7.76
CA GLU A 87 18.74 -11.85 8.42
C GLU A 87 19.68 -12.76 7.59
N LEU A 88 19.12 -13.69 6.79
CA LEU A 88 19.89 -14.58 5.92
C LEU A 88 20.27 -13.94 4.57
N CYS A 89 19.58 -12.88 4.15
CA CYS A 89 19.79 -12.22 2.86
C CYS A 89 21.24 -11.76 2.68
N ARG A 90 21.86 -12.13 1.56
CA ARG A 90 23.20 -11.67 1.15
C ARG A 90 23.14 -10.65 0.03
N GLY A 91 22.01 -10.58 -0.68
CA GLY A 91 21.83 -9.76 -1.86
C GLY A 91 21.83 -8.27 -1.57
N GLU A 92 22.23 -7.50 -2.57
CA GLU A 92 22.11 -6.02 -2.63
C GLU A 92 20.65 -5.58 -2.55
N TYR A 93 19.74 -6.42 -3.05
CA TYR A 93 18.29 -6.20 -3.03
C TYR A 93 17.55 -7.38 -2.42
N ILE A 94 16.39 -7.10 -1.84
CA ILE A 94 15.50 -8.14 -1.28
C ILE A 94 14.16 -8.08 -2.01
N ALA A 95 13.76 -9.18 -2.66
CA ALA A 95 12.46 -9.36 -3.26
C ALA A 95 11.55 -10.16 -2.32
N ARG A 96 10.40 -9.61 -1.96
CA ARG A 96 9.40 -10.33 -1.16
C ARG A 96 8.43 -11.08 -2.08
N MET A 97 7.98 -12.26 -1.66
CA MET A 97 6.99 -13.07 -2.37
C MET A 97 6.03 -13.77 -1.41
N ASP A 98 4.74 -13.87 -1.76
CA ASP A 98 3.77 -14.74 -1.07
C ASP A 98 3.80 -16.15 -1.67
N ALA A 99 3.51 -17.15 -0.86
CA ALA A 99 3.56 -18.55 -1.25
C ALA A 99 2.36 -19.00 -2.12
N ASP A 100 1.37 -18.12 -2.33
CA ASP A 100 0.17 -18.37 -3.13
C ASP A 100 0.02 -17.46 -4.37
N ASP A 101 0.96 -16.53 -4.56
CA ASP A 101 0.99 -15.60 -5.71
C ASP A 101 1.89 -16.12 -6.85
N ILE A 102 1.88 -15.43 -7.99
CA ILE A 102 2.72 -15.78 -9.16
C ILE A 102 3.46 -14.55 -9.66
N CYS A 103 4.78 -14.61 -9.72
CA CYS A 103 5.62 -13.58 -10.33
C CYS A 103 5.48 -13.54 -11.85
N HIS A 104 5.50 -12.34 -12.43
CA HIS A 104 5.78 -12.20 -13.87
C HIS A 104 7.25 -12.58 -14.17
N PRO A 105 7.55 -13.24 -15.29
CA PRO A 105 8.92 -13.71 -15.59
C PRO A 105 9.99 -12.60 -15.55
N GLU A 106 9.67 -11.39 -15.94
CA GLU A 106 10.60 -10.24 -15.98
C GLU A 106 10.57 -9.38 -14.70
N ARG A 107 9.91 -9.83 -13.63
CA ARG A 107 9.73 -9.00 -12.42
C ARG A 107 11.06 -8.55 -11.85
N PHE A 108 12.01 -9.46 -11.66
CA PHE A 108 13.28 -9.12 -11.01
C PHE A 108 14.12 -8.19 -11.88
N GLU A 109 14.20 -8.45 -13.17
CA GLU A 109 14.92 -7.60 -14.11
C GLU A 109 14.40 -6.16 -14.13
N LYS A 110 13.08 -6.00 -14.22
CA LYS A 110 12.42 -4.68 -14.28
C LYS A 110 12.53 -3.90 -12.98
N GLN A 111 12.29 -4.56 -11.83
CA GLN A 111 12.42 -3.91 -10.53
C GLN A 111 13.89 -3.57 -10.23
N LEU A 112 14.84 -4.44 -10.59
CA LEU A 112 16.28 -4.18 -10.43
C LEU A 112 16.73 -2.98 -11.29
N SER A 113 16.33 -2.91 -12.57
CA SER A 113 16.63 -1.77 -13.45
C SER A 113 16.11 -0.47 -12.83
N PHE A 114 14.86 -0.47 -12.41
CA PHE A 114 14.25 0.69 -11.75
C PHE A 114 15.03 1.13 -10.51
N MET A 115 15.39 0.20 -9.62
CA MET A 115 16.13 0.52 -8.39
C MET A 115 17.55 1.04 -8.65
N ARG A 116 18.19 0.61 -9.73
CA ARG A 116 19.51 1.12 -10.16
C ARG A 116 19.43 2.55 -10.69
N GLU A 117 18.36 2.89 -11.36
CA GLU A 117 18.10 4.25 -11.85
C GLU A 117 17.65 5.22 -10.73
N HIS A 118 17.13 4.67 -9.62
CA HIS A 118 16.60 5.42 -8.48
C HIS A 118 17.24 4.97 -7.16
N PRO A 119 18.54 5.26 -6.92
CA PRO A 119 19.28 4.72 -5.76
C PRO A 119 18.81 5.27 -4.41
N ASP A 120 18.01 6.32 -4.38
CA ASP A 120 17.36 6.91 -3.22
C ASP A 120 16.05 6.21 -2.80
N VAL A 121 15.56 5.28 -3.65
CA VAL A 121 14.37 4.49 -3.35
C VAL A 121 14.72 3.34 -2.42
N ILE A 122 14.08 3.27 -1.24
CA ILE A 122 14.28 2.19 -0.27
C ILE A 122 13.45 0.95 -0.59
N VAL A 123 12.27 1.16 -1.18
CA VAL A 123 11.37 0.09 -1.59
C VAL A 123 10.57 0.49 -2.81
N CYS A 124 10.47 -0.40 -3.79
CA CYS A 124 9.49 -0.29 -4.86
C CYS A 124 8.53 -1.48 -4.84
N GLY A 125 7.31 -1.24 -5.32
CA GLY A 125 6.34 -2.28 -5.65
C GLY A 125 6.08 -2.34 -7.13
N SER A 126 5.08 -3.13 -7.53
CA SER A 126 4.56 -3.15 -8.90
C SER A 126 3.04 -3.22 -8.92
N TRP A 127 2.45 -3.03 -10.09
CA TRP A 127 1.05 -3.35 -10.30
C TRP A 127 0.81 -4.87 -10.27
N ALA A 128 -0.44 -5.27 -10.03
CA ALA A 128 -0.83 -6.66 -10.02
C ALA A 128 -2.17 -6.90 -10.71
N LYS A 129 -2.36 -8.13 -11.18
CA LYS A 129 -3.65 -8.64 -11.68
C LYS A 129 -4.18 -9.68 -10.71
N ASP A 130 -5.46 -9.58 -10.35
CA ASP A 130 -6.08 -10.55 -9.46
C ASP A 130 -6.35 -11.86 -10.22
N ILE A 131 -6.00 -12.98 -9.58
CA ILE A 131 -6.36 -14.33 -10.02
C ILE A 131 -7.19 -15.04 -8.96
N ASN A 132 -8.09 -15.91 -9.38
CA ASN A 132 -8.92 -16.72 -8.50
C ASN A 132 -8.21 -18.02 -8.06
N GLU A 133 -8.92 -18.89 -7.36
CA GLU A 133 -8.41 -20.18 -6.88
C GLU A 133 -7.94 -21.10 -8.01
N GLU A 134 -8.55 -21.02 -9.20
CA GLU A 134 -8.12 -21.75 -10.41
C GLU A 134 -7.01 -21.05 -11.22
N SER A 135 -6.40 -20.00 -10.65
CA SER A 135 -5.36 -19.17 -11.28
C SER A 135 -5.84 -18.42 -12.54
N LYS A 136 -7.15 -18.25 -12.71
CA LYS A 136 -7.75 -17.50 -13.81
C LYS A 136 -7.86 -16.02 -13.44
N TYR A 137 -7.59 -15.15 -14.41
CA TYR A 137 -7.75 -13.70 -14.25
C TYR A 137 -9.20 -13.34 -13.93
N THR A 138 -9.40 -12.53 -12.88
CA THR A 138 -10.73 -12.13 -12.38
C THR A 138 -11.31 -10.90 -13.06
N GLY A 139 -10.56 -10.23 -13.94
CA GLY A 139 -10.91 -8.93 -14.52
C GLY A 139 -10.51 -7.74 -13.64
N ILE A 140 -9.92 -7.97 -12.47
CA ILE A 140 -9.50 -6.91 -11.55
C ILE A 140 -8.01 -6.62 -11.73
N GLU A 141 -7.70 -5.35 -11.96
CA GLU A 141 -6.34 -4.83 -12.04
C GLU A 141 -6.07 -3.90 -10.86
N ARG A 142 -4.92 -4.14 -10.19
CA ARG A 142 -4.43 -3.30 -9.09
C ARG A 142 -3.30 -2.44 -9.60
N HIS A 143 -3.64 -1.22 -9.98
CA HIS A 143 -2.68 -0.22 -10.43
C HIS A 143 -2.73 0.99 -9.50
N PHE A 144 -1.58 1.34 -8.96
CA PHE A 144 -1.41 2.45 -8.02
C PHE A 144 -0.22 3.30 -8.45
N THR A 145 -0.27 4.56 -8.10
CA THR A 145 0.88 5.46 -8.15
C THR A 145 1.16 5.95 -6.74
N ILE A 146 2.40 5.89 -6.31
CA ILE A 146 2.84 6.51 -5.06
C ILE A 146 3.31 7.91 -5.42
N PRO A 147 2.80 8.96 -4.77
CA PRO A 147 3.32 10.32 -4.94
C PRO A 147 4.71 10.43 -4.27
N GLU A 148 5.41 11.55 -4.54
CA GLU A 148 6.66 11.88 -3.81
C GLU A 148 6.51 11.64 -2.30
N ARG A 149 7.62 11.30 -1.66
CA ARG A 149 7.72 10.87 -0.26
C ARG A 149 6.89 11.71 0.72
N GLU A 150 7.01 13.03 0.63
CA GLU A 150 6.31 13.90 1.57
C GLU A 150 4.78 13.85 1.43
N ALA A 151 4.26 13.69 0.21
CA ALA A 151 2.84 13.47 -0.02
C ALA A 151 2.44 12.05 0.41
N TYR A 152 3.28 11.04 0.14
CA TYR A 152 3.03 9.66 0.55
C TYR A 152 2.91 9.53 2.07
N ARG A 153 3.77 10.20 2.84
CA ARG A 153 3.68 10.27 4.31
C ARG A 153 2.35 10.83 4.80
N VAL A 154 1.80 11.84 4.10
CA VAL A 154 0.46 12.35 4.42
C VAL A 154 -0.61 11.29 4.17
N TYR A 155 -0.55 10.53 3.06
CA TYR A 155 -1.49 9.45 2.82
C TYR A 155 -1.39 8.34 3.88
N LEU A 156 -0.19 7.95 4.27
CA LEU A 156 0.04 6.94 5.30
C LEU A 156 -0.49 7.39 6.67
N LEU A 157 -0.41 8.68 7.03
CA LEU A 157 -1.02 9.19 8.26
C LEU A 157 -2.52 8.90 8.34
N PHE A 158 -3.21 8.80 7.20
CA PHE A 158 -4.64 8.51 7.12
C PHE A 158 -4.95 7.03 6.91
N GLY A 159 -3.99 6.15 7.11
CA GLY A 159 -4.17 4.70 6.95
C GLY A 159 -4.49 4.30 5.52
N ASN A 160 -4.00 5.06 4.55
CA ASN A 160 -4.63 5.10 3.25
C ASN A 160 -3.73 4.69 2.09
N ARG A 161 -4.40 4.13 1.08
CA ARG A 161 -3.86 3.91 -0.26
C ARG A 161 -3.47 5.25 -0.92
N PRO A 162 -2.47 5.30 -1.77
CA PRO A 162 -1.79 4.15 -2.41
C PRO A 162 -0.83 3.43 -1.47
N TYR A 163 -0.70 2.12 -1.59
CA TYR A 163 0.28 1.32 -0.87
C TYR A 163 1.00 0.36 -1.81
N ILE A 164 2.22 -0.02 -1.44
CA ILE A 164 2.96 -1.08 -2.09
C ILE A 164 2.29 -2.41 -1.75
N MET A 165 1.91 -3.19 -2.77
CA MET A 165 1.42 -4.54 -2.52
C MET A 165 2.53 -5.38 -1.94
N HIS A 166 2.30 -5.94 -0.78
CA HIS A 166 3.32 -6.63 -0.02
C HIS A 166 4.06 -7.72 -0.82
N PRO A 167 3.38 -8.62 -1.59
CA PRO A 167 4.08 -9.62 -2.41
C PRO A 167 4.87 -9.05 -3.59
N SER A 168 4.68 -7.79 -3.95
CA SER A 168 5.45 -7.13 -5.02
C SER A 168 6.64 -6.32 -4.49
N ALA A 169 6.82 -6.23 -3.18
CA ALA A 169 7.86 -5.39 -2.60
C ALA A 169 9.27 -5.84 -2.99
N PHE A 170 10.09 -4.84 -3.35
CA PHE A 170 11.48 -5.00 -3.72
C PHE A 170 12.30 -3.91 -3.03
N PHE A 171 13.18 -4.30 -2.12
CA PHE A 171 13.87 -3.41 -1.19
C PHE A 171 15.33 -3.19 -1.58
N ASN A 172 15.83 -1.98 -1.35
CA ASN A 172 17.26 -1.70 -1.28
C ASN A 172 17.78 -2.14 0.08
N HIS A 173 18.51 -3.25 0.13
CA HIS A 173 18.99 -3.85 1.36
C HIS A 173 19.96 -2.93 2.11
N SER A 174 20.84 -2.23 1.37
CA SER A 174 21.77 -1.28 1.97
C SER A 174 21.06 -0.15 2.72
N LEU A 175 19.95 0.37 2.17
CA LEU A 175 19.17 1.40 2.83
C LEU A 175 18.41 0.86 4.05
N LEU A 176 17.88 -0.39 3.99
CA LEU A 176 17.28 -1.03 5.17
C LEU A 176 18.28 -1.15 6.32
N LEU A 177 19.50 -1.64 6.04
CA LEU A 177 20.58 -1.74 7.03
C LEU A 177 20.99 -0.37 7.57
N LYS A 178 21.22 0.60 6.67
CA LYS A 178 21.60 1.98 7.03
C LYS A 178 20.61 2.63 8.01
N TYR A 179 19.32 2.39 7.82
CA TYR A 179 18.27 2.99 8.63
C TYR A 179 17.72 2.07 9.71
N HIS A 180 18.30 0.87 9.88
CA HIS A 180 17.87 -0.14 10.85
C HIS A 180 16.39 -0.48 10.74
N ILE A 181 15.88 -0.60 9.50
CA ILE A 181 14.49 -0.92 9.23
C ILE A 181 14.32 -2.42 9.03
N LYS A 182 13.40 -3.01 9.79
CA LYS A 182 12.93 -4.39 9.67
C LYS A 182 11.43 -4.44 9.98
N TYR A 183 10.79 -5.56 9.73
CA TYR A 183 9.39 -5.73 10.11
C TYR A 183 9.21 -5.64 11.62
N ASN A 184 8.25 -4.80 12.05
CA ASN A 184 7.95 -4.63 13.47
C ASN A 184 7.00 -5.75 13.95
N GLU A 185 7.50 -6.62 14.84
CA GLU A 185 6.78 -7.81 15.31
C GLU A 185 5.55 -7.51 16.17
N ASN A 186 5.39 -6.27 16.61
CA ASN A 186 4.21 -5.83 17.34
C ASN A 186 2.98 -5.64 16.43
N TYR A 187 3.15 -5.70 15.08
CA TYR A 187 2.09 -5.50 14.09
C TYR A 187 1.87 -6.75 13.23
N ARG A 188 1.30 -7.80 13.84
CA ARG A 188 1.19 -9.12 13.20
C ARG A 188 0.36 -9.13 11.89
N TYR A 189 -0.63 -8.24 11.74
CA TYR A 189 -1.55 -8.23 10.60
C TYR A 189 -1.56 -6.91 9.82
N ALA A 190 -0.68 -5.97 10.16
CA ALA A 190 -0.47 -4.71 9.46
C ALA A 190 1.05 -4.39 9.37
N GLN A 191 1.87 -5.44 9.31
CA GLN A 191 3.33 -5.36 9.24
C GLN A 191 3.81 -4.62 8.00
N ASP A 192 3.12 -4.80 6.88
CA ASP A 192 3.36 -4.10 5.63
C ASP A 192 3.10 -2.59 5.76
N TYR A 193 1.95 -2.21 6.30
CA TYR A 193 1.62 -0.81 6.53
C TYR A 193 2.65 -0.13 7.46
N ARG A 194 3.05 -0.80 8.56
CA ARG A 194 4.10 -0.30 9.43
C ARG A 194 5.43 -0.15 8.68
N MET A 195 5.80 -1.12 7.87
CA MET A 195 7.02 -1.09 7.05
C MET A 195 7.03 0.10 6.08
N TRP A 196 5.89 0.40 5.43
CA TRP A 196 5.78 1.56 4.54
C TRP A 196 5.91 2.88 5.29
N VAL A 197 5.34 2.98 6.49
CA VAL A 197 5.52 4.16 7.37
C VAL A 197 6.98 4.34 7.71
N ASP A 198 7.68 3.29 8.16
CA ASP A 198 9.09 3.37 8.55
C ASP A 198 10.00 3.71 7.36
N CYS A 199 9.79 3.07 6.20
CA CYS A 199 10.52 3.36 4.97
C CYS A 199 10.33 4.81 4.52
N SER A 200 9.07 5.29 4.44
CA SER A 200 8.77 6.64 3.97
C SER A 200 9.31 7.76 4.85
N GLN A 201 9.59 7.48 6.12
CA GLN A 201 10.24 8.44 7.02
C GLN A 201 11.71 8.67 6.67
N LYS A 202 12.36 7.73 5.98
CA LYS A 202 13.81 7.71 5.75
C LYS A 202 14.21 7.94 4.30
N ALA A 203 13.44 7.41 3.34
CA ALA A 203 13.81 7.42 1.92
C ALA A 203 12.56 7.39 1.01
N GLU A 204 12.77 7.46 -0.31
CA GLU A 204 11.69 7.38 -1.29
C GLU A 204 11.09 5.98 -1.35
N CYS A 205 9.77 5.92 -1.60
CA CYS A 205 9.03 4.71 -1.91
C CYS A 205 8.43 4.88 -3.31
N ALA A 206 8.39 3.82 -4.12
CA ALA A 206 7.96 3.92 -5.51
C ALA A 206 7.10 2.74 -5.97
N ILE A 207 6.52 2.87 -7.15
CA ILE A 207 5.85 1.78 -7.87
C ILE A 207 6.40 1.74 -9.30
N VAL A 208 6.85 0.57 -9.72
CA VAL A 208 7.08 0.27 -11.13
C VAL A 208 5.71 0.11 -11.79
N PRO A 209 5.35 0.95 -12.79
CA PRO A 209 4.00 1.00 -13.34
C PRO A 209 3.75 -0.13 -14.36
N GLU A 210 4.04 -1.37 -13.95
CA GLU A 210 3.88 -2.57 -14.75
C GLU A 210 3.25 -3.70 -13.94
N TYR A 211 2.51 -4.59 -14.60
CA TYR A 211 1.86 -5.74 -13.98
C TYR A 211 2.86 -6.89 -13.81
N LEU A 212 3.62 -6.86 -12.72
CA LEU A 212 4.69 -7.82 -12.45
C LEU A 212 4.29 -8.91 -11.44
N LEU A 213 3.02 -8.93 -11.02
CA LEU A 213 2.49 -9.89 -10.06
C LEU A 213 1.07 -10.33 -10.47
N LYS A 214 0.77 -11.61 -10.32
CA LYS A 214 -0.59 -12.14 -10.26
C LYS A 214 -0.91 -12.42 -8.79
N TYR A 215 -1.84 -11.63 -8.23
CA TYR A 215 -2.24 -11.69 -6.85
C TYR A 215 -3.44 -12.62 -6.68
N ARG A 216 -3.30 -13.65 -5.83
CA ARG A 216 -4.38 -14.61 -5.63
C ARG A 216 -5.40 -14.11 -4.60
N VAL A 217 -6.66 -14.17 -5.00
CA VAL A 217 -7.80 -13.81 -4.14
C VAL A 217 -8.59 -15.09 -3.83
N HIS A 218 -8.61 -15.48 -2.56
CA HIS A 218 -9.39 -16.62 -2.09
C HIS A 218 -10.03 -16.33 -0.72
N GLN A 219 -11.06 -17.10 -0.37
CA GLN A 219 -11.85 -16.86 0.85
C GLN A 219 -11.06 -17.04 2.15
N LYS A 220 -10.03 -17.89 2.14
CA LYS A 220 -9.17 -18.16 3.29
C LYS A 220 -8.02 -17.16 3.46
N ALA A 221 -7.99 -16.07 2.66
CA ALA A 221 -6.95 -15.05 2.82
C ALA A 221 -7.00 -14.45 4.23
N ILE A 222 -5.84 -14.32 4.87
CA ILE A 222 -5.68 -13.74 6.23
C ILE A 222 -6.42 -12.40 6.36
N THR A 223 -6.41 -11.60 5.32
CA THR A 223 -7.09 -10.30 5.24
C THR A 223 -8.60 -10.38 5.48
N GLN A 224 -9.25 -11.48 5.12
CA GLN A 224 -10.69 -11.65 5.33
C GLN A 224 -11.01 -12.14 6.74
N GLU A 225 -10.28 -13.14 7.23
CA GLU A 225 -10.51 -13.74 8.55
C GLU A 225 -10.13 -12.81 9.72
N LYS A 226 -9.06 -12.03 9.56
CA LYS A 226 -8.47 -11.24 10.66
C LYS A 226 -8.66 -9.72 10.48
N ARG A 227 -9.66 -9.31 9.69
CA ARG A 227 -9.91 -7.90 9.34
C ARG A 227 -10.04 -6.96 10.54
N HIS A 228 -10.69 -7.43 11.63
CA HIS A 228 -10.82 -6.61 12.84
C HIS A 228 -9.48 -6.36 13.51
N ILE A 229 -8.63 -7.39 13.67
CA ILE A 229 -7.29 -7.26 14.26
C ILE A 229 -6.40 -6.40 13.35
N GLN A 230 -6.53 -6.56 12.04
CA GLN A 230 -5.80 -5.74 11.07
C GLN A 230 -6.15 -4.25 11.22
N ASN A 231 -7.45 -3.93 11.40
CA ASN A 231 -7.89 -2.57 11.63
C ASN A 231 -7.35 -2.01 12.96
N GLU A 232 -7.37 -2.78 14.04
CA GLU A 232 -6.81 -2.38 15.33
C GLU A 232 -5.31 -2.08 15.22
N CYS A 233 -4.55 -2.93 14.55
CA CYS A 233 -3.13 -2.70 14.27
C CYS A 233 -2.93 -1.43 13.43
N ALA A 234 -3.73 -1.23 12.38
CA ALA A 234 -3.65 -0.04 11.55
C ALA A 234 -3.99 1.23 12.34
N TYR A 235 -4.99 1.18 13.20
CA TYR A 235 -5.36 2.31 14.07
C TYR A 235 -4.25 2.67 15.05
N ARG A 236 -3.56 1.67 15.61
CA ARG A 236 -2.40 1.91 16.47
C ARG A 236 -1.26 2.58 15.71
N ILE A 237 -0.97 2.16 14.47
CA ILE A 237 0.04 2.79 13.62
C ILE A 237 -0.32 4.25 13.30
N ILE A 238 -1.60 4.53 13.05
CA ILE A 238 -2.10 5.91 12.86
C ILE A 238 -1.90 6.73 14.14
N GLN A 239 -2.26 6.17 15.29
CA GLN A 239 -2.15 6.83 16.57
C GLN A 239 -0.68 7.21 16.88
N GLU A 240 0.27 6.31 16.66
CA GLU A 240 1.70 6.57 16.82
C GLU A 240 2.21 7.71 15.91
N GLN A 241 1.72 7.76 14.65
CA GLN A 241 2.04 8.88 13.75
C GLN A 241 1.43 10.21 14.24
N LEU A 242 0.23 10.18 14.84
CA LEU A 242 -0.41 11.36 15.44
C LEU A 242 0.31 11.82 16.71
N GLU A 243 0.89 10.92 17.49
CA GLU A 243 1.69 11.24 18.66
C GLU A 243 2.93 12.08 18.32
N ALA A 244 3.54 11.87 17.17
CA ALA A 244 4.61 12.73 16.66
C ALA A 244 4.13 14.18 16.40
N LEU A 245 2.82 14.38 16.24
CA LEU A 245 2.17 15.69 16.16
C LEU A 245 1.64 16.17 17.52
N HIS A 246 1.91 15.46 18.61
CA HIS A 246 1.32 15.66 19.94
C HIS A 246 -0.21 15.64 19.92
N LEU A 247 -0.79 14.75 19.11
CA LEU A 247 -2.23 14.56 18.97
C LEU A 247 -2.63 13.16 19.40
N SER A 248 -3.83 13.07 19.96
CA SER A 248 -4.53 11.81 20.21
C SER A 248 -5.91 11.86 19.56
N LEU A 249 -6.34 10.75 19.00
CA LEU A 249 -7.62 10.59 18.32
C LEU A 249 -8.50 9.63 19.11
N SER A 250 -9.77 9.98 19.29
CA SER A 250 -10.74 9.10 19.95
C SER A 250 -11.14 7.95 19.02
N ASP A 251 -11.54 6.82 19.60
CA ASP A 251 -11.98 5.63 18.87
C ASP A 251 -13.17 5.92 17.94
N GLU A 252 -14.05 6.84 18.32
CA GLU A 252 -15.19 7.27 17.49
C GLU A 252 -14.78 7.98 16.19
N LEU A 253 -13.67 8.75 16.23
CA LEU A 253 -13.17 9.49 15.07
C LEU A 253 -12.17 8.70 14.25
N MET A 254 -11.57 7.65 14.79
CA MET A 254 -10.56 6.84 14.12
C MET A 254 -11.04 6.25 12.78
N PRO A 255 -12.22 5.63 12.68
CA PRO A 255 -12.73 5.16 11.38
C PRO A 255 -12.94 6.30 10.37
N LEU A 256 -13.39 7.48 10.83
CA LEU A 256 -13.55 8.65 9.95
C LEU A 256 -12.21 9.18 9.48
N HIS A 257 -11.20 9.21 10.33
CA HIS A 257 -9.85 9.62 10.01
C HIS A 257 -9.20 8.66 9.00
N SER A 258 -9.17 7.36 9.31
CA SER A 258 -8.51 6.34 8.50
C SER A 258 -9.05 6.22 7.07
N TYR A 259 -10.29 6.61 6.85
CA TYR A 259 -10.90 6.60 5.53
C TYR A 259 -11.03 8.00 4.90
N PHE A 260 -10.53 9.04 5.51
CA PHE A 260 -10.74 10.41 5.05
C PHE A 260 -10.31 10.63 3.60
N LEU A 261 -9.16 10.10 3.20
CA LEU A 261 -8.63 10.31 1.84
C LEU A 261 -9.17 9.31 0.79
N THR A 262 -9.82 8.20 1.15
CA THR A 262 -10.22 7.14 0.19
C THR A 262 -11.66 7.13 -0.24
N SER A 263 -12.60 7.53 0.60
CA SER A 263 -14.02 7.31 0.31
C SER A 263 -14.66 8.50 -0.41
N SER A 264 -15.23 8.26 -1.60
CA SER A 264 -16.05 9.26 -2.32
C SER A 264 -17.38 9.55 -1.63
N GLU A 265 -17.87 8.66 -0.74
CA GLU A 265 -19.24 8.67 -0.24
C GLU A 265 -19.41 8.98 1.26
N LYS A 266 -18.40 9.56 1.93
CA LYS A 266 -18.53 9.80 3.36
C LYS A 266 -19.48 10.93 3.69
N PRO A 267 -20.33 10.72 4.71
CA PRO A 267 -21.16 11.80 5.23
C PRO A 267 -20.28 12.94 5.71
N TYR A 268 -20.72 14.15 5.43
CA TYR A 268 -20.17 15.37 5.97
C TYR A 268 -20.27 15.34 7.50
N ASP A 269 -19.10 15.36 8.18
CA ASP A 269 -19.02 15.40 9.64
C ASP A 269 -18.23 16.61 10.10
N VAL A 270 -18.87 17.49 10.85
CA VAL A 270 -18.24 18.71 11.38
C VAL A 270 -17.08 18.39 12.33
N ARG A 271 -17.17 17.26 13.07
CA ARG A 271 -16.10 16.81 13.97
C ARG A 271 -14.83 16.51 13.18
N LEU A 272 -14.98 15.86 12.01
CA LEU A 272 -13.86 15.56 11.12
C LEU A 272 -13.19 16.83 10.59
N ILE A 273 -13.95 17.86 10.22
CA ILE A 273 -13.39 19.13 9.75
C ILE A 273 -12.60 19.84 10.86
N LYS A 274 -13.15 19.86 12.09
CA LYS A 274 -12.44 20.39 13.25
C LYS A 274 -11.14 19.63 13.50
N TRP A 275 -11.19 18.31 13.37
CA TRP A 275 -10.05 17.44 13.51
C TRP A 275 -8.97 17.72 12.46
N MET A 276 -9.31 17.85 11.17
CA MET A 276 -8.37 18.21 10.11
C MET A 276 -7.67 19.54 10.37
N ARG A 277 -8.41 20.54 10.86
CA ARG A 277 -7.83 21.83 11.28
C ARG A 277 -6.84 21.68 12.44
N LYS A 278 -7.15 20.81 13.39
CA LYS A 278 -6.27 20.49 14.52
C LYS A 278 -4.96 19.85 14.04
N ILE A 279 -5.02 18.89 13.10
CA ILE A 279 -3.83 18.29 12.48
C ILE A 279 -2.98 19.35 11.78
N ILE A 280 -3.58 20.22 10.95
CA ILE A 280 -2.86 21.29 10.23
C ILE A 280 -2.18 22.25 11.22
N SER A 281 -2.86 22.60 12.31
CA SER A 281 -2.31 23.49 13.35
C SER A 281 -1.17 22.84 14.13
N ALA A 282 -1.33 21.58 14.53
CA ALA A 282 -0.29 20.81 15.21
C ALA A 282 0.95 20.63 14.32
N ASN A 283 0.76 20.27 13.04
CA ASN A 283 1.89 20.13 12.14
C ASN A 283 2.64 21.45 11.89
N ARG A 284 1.96 22.61 11.92
CA ARG A 284 2.63 23.92 11.84
C ARG A 284 3.57 24.14 13.04
N LYS A 285 3.23 23.60 14.20
CA LYS A 285 4.03 23.71 15.43
C LYS A 285 5.18 22.70 15.47
N HIS A 286 4.93 21.47 15.04
CA HIS A 286 5.85 20.34 15.23
C HIS A 286 6.66 19.97 13.97
N HIS A 287 6.28 20.46 12.79
CA HIS A 287 6.99 20.29 11.52
C HIS A 287 7.28 18.82 11.11
N VAL A 288 6.35 17.90 11.42
CA VAL A 288 6.50 16.47 11.14
C VAL A 288 6.32 16.13 9.65
N LEU A 289 5.40 16.84 8.98
CA LEU A 289 5.04 16.65 7.57
C LEU A 289 5.20 17.96 6.80
N SER A 290 5.30 17.88 5.46
CA SER A 290 5.24 19.06 4.61
C SER A 290 3.94 19.84 4.81
N GLN A 291 4.02 21.04 5.41
CA GLN A 291 2.85 21.86 5.73
C GLN A 291 2.05 22.28 4.48
N LYS A 292 2.76 22.50 3.37
CA LYS A 292 2.15 22.84 2.08
C LYS A 292 1.31 21.70 1.55
N LEU A 293 1.90 20.50 1.47
CA LEU A 293 1.24 19.30 0.96
C LEU A 293 0.10 18.84 1.86
N LEU A 294 0.32 18.83 3.18
CA LEU A 294 -0.73 18.50 4.15
C LEU A 294 -1.97 19.39 3.95
N LYS A 295 -1.79 20.72 3.89
CA LYS A 295 -2.90 21.64 3.63
C LYS A 295 -3.56 21.39 2.29
N GLN A 296 -2.77 21.22 1.24
CA GLN A 296 -3.29 21.01 -0.11
C GLN A 296 -4.15 19.74 -0.18
N LEU A 297 -3.64 18.60 0.29
CA LEU A 297 -4.36 17.34 0.25
C LEU A 297 -5.64 17.37 1.10
N LEU A 298 -5.57 17.90 2.33
CA LEU A 298 -6.74 17.98 3.20
C LEU A 298 -7.79 18.95 2.67
N ASN A 299 -7.39 20.10 2.15
CA ASN A 299 -8.31 21.08 1.59
C ASN A 299 -8.98 20.56 0.32
N ASN A 300 -8.22 19.96 -0.62
CA ASN A 300 -8.79 19.35 -1.83
C ASN A 300 -9.84 18.31 -1.49
N ARG A 301 -9.55 17.48 -0.47
CA ARG A 301 -10.48 16.47 -0.02
C ARG A 301 -11.73 17.04 0.64
N LEU A 302 -11.58 18.03 1.50
CA LEU A 302 -12.70 18.76 2.09
C LEU A 302 -13.58 19.40 1.02
N CYS A 303 -12.99 20.05 0.02
CA CYS A 303 -13.72 20.61 -1.12
C CYS A 303 -14.55 19.54 -1.83
N GLY A 304 -13.98 18.35 -2.11
CA GLY A 304 -14.69 17.24 -2.74
C GLY A 304 -15.87 16.74 -1.92
N ILE A 305 -15.70 16.58 -0.58
CA ILE A 305 -16.78 16.17 0.34
C ILE A 305 -17.90 17.21 0.37
N CYS A 306 -17.56 18.48 0.48
CA CYS A 306 -18.50 19.59 0.50
C CYS A 306 -19.27 19.72 -0.82
N TYR A 307 -18.57 19.59 -1.95
CA TYR A 307 -19.19 19.59 -3.28
C TYR A 307 -20.17 18.44 -3.45
N SER A 308 -19.79 17.21 -3.05
CA SER A 308 -20.68 16.03 -3.10
C SER A 308 -21.95 16.24 -2.26
N ARG A 309 -21.82 16.87 -1.09
CA ARG A 309 -22.99 17.21 -0.26
C ARG A 309 -23.90 18.23 -0.95
N LEU A 310 -23.34 19.33 -1.44
CA LEU A 310 -24.11 20.38 -2.10
C LEU A 310 -24.79 19.90 -3.39
N SER A 311 -24.17 18.98 -4.12
CA SER A 311 -24.75 18.42 -5.35
C SER A 311 -25.93 17.47 -5.10
N LYS A 312 -26.01 16.91 -3.90
CA LYS A 312 -27.08 15.96 -3.46
C LYS A 312 -28.17 16.64 -2.61
N SER A 313 -27.94 17.86 -2.12
CA SER A 313 -28.86 18.60 -1.26
C SER A 313 -29.40 19.84 -1.96
N SER A 314 -30.72 20.07 -1.84
CA SER A 314 -31.41 21.32 -2.20
C SER A 314 -31.52 22.30 -1.03
N SER A 315 -30.97 21.98 0.13
CA SER A 315 -31.12 22.73 1.37
C SER A 315 -30.19 23.95 1.43
N ILE A 316 -30.75 25.13 1.61
CA ILE A 316 -30.04 26.38 1.88
C ILE A 316 -29.19 26.28 3.15
N VAL A 317 -29.65 25.51 4.16
CA VAL A 317 -28.93 25.31 5.41
C VAL A 317 -27.61 24.58 5.15
N ASP A 318 -27.60 23.55 4.31
CA ASP A 318 -26.37 22.83 3.92
C ASP A 318 -25.36 23.72 3.23
N PHE A 319 -25.84 24.67 2.42
CA PHE A 319 -24.98 25.66 1.77
C PHE A 319 -24.26 26.56 2.78
N PHE A 320 -24.98 27.12 3.75
CA PHE A 320 -24.37 27.96 4.79
C PHE A 320 -23.46 27.19 5.72
N VAL A 321 -23.81 25.96 6.08
CA VAL A 321 -22.97 25.08 6.91
C VAL A 321 -21.65 24.76 6.19
N VAL A 322 -21.68 24.47 4.90
CA VAL A 322 -20.48 24.25 4.10
C VAL A 322 -19.65 25.53 4.01
N LEU A 323 -20.24 26.68 3.72
CA LEU A 323 -19.53 27.97 3.62
C LEU A 323 -18.83 28.35 4.93
N SER A 324 -19.46 28.08 6.07
CA SER A 324 -18.86 28.38 7.39
C SER A 324 -17.69 27.45 7.78
N THR A 325 -17.57 26.32 7.12
CA THR A 325 -16.63 25.27 7.48
C THR A 325 -15.45 25.11 6.52
N VAL A 326 -15.54 25.66 5.31
CA VAL A 326 -14.52 25.52 4.25
C VAL A 326 -13.68 26.80 4.12
N PRO A 327 -12.36 26.72 3.90
CA PRO A 327 -11.55 27.89 3.59
C PRO A 327 -12.05 28.63 2.33
N ILE A 328 -11.97 29.96 2.32
CA ILE A 328 -12.49 30.81 1.23
C ILE A 328 -11.99 30.38 -0.16
N HIS A 329 -10.72 29.98 -0.28
CA HIS A 329 -10.18 29.50 -1.56
C HIS A 329 -10.83 28.20 -2.06
N CYS A 330 -11.29 27.33 -1.16
CA CYS A 330 -12.05 26.12 -1.50
C CYS A 330 -13.44 26.45 -2.05
N ILE A 331 -14.03 27.54 -1.60
CA ILE A 331 -15.33 28.05 -2.13
C ILE A 331 -15.19 28.42 -3.61
N TRP A 332 -14.09 29.07 -3.98
CA TRP A 332 -13.79 29.41 -5.39
C TRP A 332 -13.62 28.15 -6.26
N ILE A 333 -12.92 27.14 -5.75
CA ILE A 333 -12.76 25.85 -6.46
C ILE A 333 -14.14 25.19 -6.67
N MET A 334 -14.98 25.14 -5.63
CA MET A 334 -16.32 24.57 -5.70
C MET A 334 -17.23 25.34 -6.68
N ILE A 335 -17.17 26.68 -6.68
CA ILE A 335 -17.94 27.51 -7.64
C ILE A 335 -17.48 27.22 -9.07
N LYS A 336 -16.17 27.12 -9.31
CA LYS A 336 -15.61 26.84 -10.64
C LYS A 336 -16.03 25.44 -11.14
N GLU A 337 -15.98 24.41 -10.28
CA GLU A 337 -16.43 23.06 -10.64
C GLU A 337 -17.95 22.99 -10.84
N PHE A 338 -18.73 23.68 -9.99
CA PHE A 338 -20.17 23.75 -10.12
C PHE A 338 -20.59 24.41 -11.43
N THR A 339 -19.96 25.52 -11.81
CA THR A 339 -20.21 26.20 -13.09
C THR A 339 -19.80 25.33 -14.27
N CYS A 340 -18.59 24.73 -14.26
CA CYS A 340 -18.14 23.83 -15.32
C CYS A 340 -19.05 22.60 -15.52
N ASN A 341 -19.49 21.95 -14.45
CA ASN A 341 -20.37 20.78 -14.54
C ASN A 341 -21.80 21.16 -14.97
N ARG A 342 -22.28 22.32 -14.57
CA ARG A 342 -23.58 22.84 -15.06
C ARG A 342 -23.52 23.19 -16.55
N PHE A 343 -22.43 23.80 -17.02
CA PHE A 343 -22.19 24.01 -18.45
C PHE A 343 -22.08 22.70 -19.22
N ARG A 344 -21.34 21.70 -18.74
CA ARG A 344 -21.27 20.38 -19.38
C ARG A 344 -22.66 19.70 -19.47
N LYS A 345 -23.48 19.73 -18.41
CA LYS A 345 -24.82 19.14 -18.45
C LYS A 345 -25.77 19.85 -19.43
N ILE A 346 -25.64 21.17 -19.58
CA ILE A 346 -26.44 21.95 -20.53
C ILE A 346 -25.98 21.64 -21.97
N PHE A 347 -24.68 21.60 -22.23
CA PHE A 347 -24.13 21.32 -23.57
C PHE A 347 -24.25 19.85 -24.01
N CYS A 348 -24.26 18.89 -23.06
CA CYS A 348 -24.45 17.47 -23.41
C CYS A 348 -25.94 17.12 -23.61
N ARG A 349 -26.89 17.80 -22.98
CA ARG A 349 -28.32 17.65 -23.27
C ARG A 349 -28.69 18.19 -24.65
N GLY A 350 -28.10 19.30 -25.09
CA GLY A 350 -28.37 19.87 -26.40
C GLY A 350 -27.84 19.04 -27.59
N LYS A 351 -26.98 18.04 -27.38
CA LYS A 351 -26.51 17.16 -28.45
C LYS A 351 -27.37 15.90 -28.63
N ASN A 352 -28.14 15.51 -27.63
CA ASN A 352 -29.04 14.33 -27.71
C ASN A 352 -30.46 14.68 -28.19
N GLU A 353 -30.85 15.96 -28.22
CA GLU A 353 -32.14 16.38 -28.78
C GLU A 353 -32.04 16.76 -30.29
N ALA A 354 -30.81 16.92 -30.83
CA ALA A 354 -30.61 17.27 -32.23
C ALA A 354 -30.45 16.04 -33.18
N SER A 355 -30.55 14.81 -32.65
CA SER A 355 -30.39 13.58 -33.46
C SER A 355 -31.65 12.71 -33.61
N SER A 356 -32.84 13.21 -33.17
CA SER A 356 -34.10 12.45 -33.27
C SER A 356 -35.10 12.99 -34.32
N ASP A 357 -34.76 14.04 -35.07
CA ASP A 357 -35.63 14.60 -36.10
C ASP A 357 -35.03 14.55 -37.51
N THR A 358 -34.62 13.37 -37.96
CA THR A 358 -34.49 13.13 -39.41
C THR A 358 -34.46 11.62 -39.71
N ILE A 359 -35.61 10.99 -39.79
CA ILE A 359 -35.92 9.92 -40.77
C ILE A 359 -37.44 9.80 -40.79
N ARG A 360 -38.04 10.38 -41.79
CA ARG A 360 -39.21 9.87 -42.50
C ARG A 360 -38.84 9.49 -43.90
#